data_906e6014ac0a55def24023f2d65fec13
#
_entry.id   906e6014ac0a55def24023f2d65fec13
#
_cell.length_a   1.000
_cell.length_b   1.000
_cell.length_c   1.000
_cell.angle_alpha   90.00
_cell.angle_beta   90.00
_cell.angle_gamma   90.00
#
_symmetry.space_group_name_H-M   'P 1'
#
loop_
_entity.id
_entity.type
_entity.pdbx_description
1 polymer ?
#
loop_
_entity_poly.entity_id
_entity_poly.type
_entity_poly.pdbx_seq_one_letter_code
_entity_poly.pdbx_strand_id
1 'polypeptide(L)'
;MGCVERLRDHLHETGYTMDGVRDRLGDVAASALAREELVPALRATAAGEPLDALIRLWWLGVAVPRSWLDPAVLECGLVTVAGEQVTADVHLQPWETGGYVVSDRKVRPGDPALRPDHVVGAGGASANLAQLVSRRPVGRALDLGTGCGVQVLHLAGRAEEIVATDLNPRAVELARLSWELSGVRGVETRVGSMFEPVRDELFDLVVANPPFVISPAGHLTYRETGEDGDAFCRDLVRQAPRHLTPGGQAHVLANWLHVEGEDWRDRVGGWLADTGCDAWVVERDVQDPAEYVELWLRDAAEQGTPRYAEHYDRWLAWFEQRKVEAVGFGWITLRNSGALDPVVRVERLTHRVTLPVGDYVDDVLDSIAAAHRVEDLTSACLRTADGLLDERIGLPGAEDPMRIVLRQTTGLRRSREVGTVEAALAGVCDGELALGPLLNVIAELVGNGDIPHADAVRPLIAEGYFHL
;
A
#
# COMPACT_ATOMS: atom_id res chain seq x y z
N MET A 1 34.09 15.02 -4.75
CA MET A 1 32.65 15.01 -4.48
C MET A 1 31.94 14.87 -5.82
N GLY A 2 31.14 13.85 -6.01
CA GLY A 2 30.41 13.61 -7.26
C GLY A 2 29.35 14.70 -7.54
N CYS A 3 28.84 14.76 -8.76
CA CYS A 3 27.80 15.73 -9.13
C CYS A 3 26.53 15.52 -8.29
N VAL A 4 26.13 14.27 -8.08
CA VAL A 4 24.95 13.90 -7.29
C VAL A 4 25.12 14.24 -5.80
N GLU A 5 26.32 14.07 -5.24
CA GLU A 5 26.61 14.45 -3.85
C GLU A 5 26.49 15.97 -3.65
N ARG A 6 27.02 16.78 -4.58
CA ARG A 6 26.86 18.26 -4.52
C ARG A 6 25.38 18.67 -4.63
N LEU A 7 24.63 18.03 -5.52
CA LEU A 7 23.19 18.28 -5.63
C LEU A 7 22.47 17.93 -4.33
N ARG A 8 22.71 16.74 -3.76
CA ARG A 8 22.11 16.32 -2.49
C ARG A 8 22.37 17.33 -1.37
N ASP A 9 23.64 17.76 -1.22
CA ASP A 9 24.03 18.71 -0.19
C ASP A 9 23.30 20.05 -0.40
N HIS A 10 23.21 20.54 -1.64
CA HIS A 10 22.44 21.75 -1.97
C HIS A 10 20.95 21.62 -1.68
N LEU A 11 20.33 20.47 -1.96
CA LEU A 11 18.92 20.20 -1.64
C LEU A 11 18.67 20.28 -0.13
N HIS A 12 19.59 19.72 0.68
CA HIS A 12 19.49 19.77 2.13
C HIS A 12 19.72 21.19 2.67
N GLU A 13 20.75 21.90 2.22
CA GLU A 13 21.05 23.27 2.63
C GLU A 13 19.93 24.24 2.30
N THR A 14 19.25 24.03 1.16
CA THR A 14 18.13 24.86 0.72
C THR A 14 16.82 24.49 1.44
N GLY A 15 16.77 23.39 2.19
CA GLY A 15 15.57 22.91 2.86
C GLY A 15 14.54 22.29 1.90
N TYR A 16 14.99 21.71 0.78
CA TYR A 16 14.10 21.02 -0.16
C TYR A 16 13.71 19.64 0.43
N THR A 17 12.88 19.69 1.46
CA THR A 17 12.33 18.54 2.19
C THR A 17 10.81 18.57 2.13
N MET A 18 10.12 17.49 2.52
CA MET A 18 8.64 17.47 2.57
C MET A 18 8.10 18.58 3.45
N ASP A 19 8.67 18.77 4.65
CA ASP A 19 8.25 19.83 5.58
C ASP A 19 8.62 21.20 5.03
N GLY A 20 9.86 21.39 4.54
CA GLY A 20 10.29 22.67 3.98
C GLY A 20 9.43 23.14 2.80
N VAL A 21 9.05 22.22 1.91
CA VAL A 21 8.13 22.51 0.80
C VAL A 21 6.73 22.85 1.32
N ARG A 22 6.21 22.09 2.28
CA ARG A 22 4.88 22.35 2.87
C ARG A 22 4.84 23.72 3.55
N ASP A 23 5.84 24.02 4.39
CA ASP A 23 5.93 25.29 5.11
C ASP A 23 6.05 26.46 4.15
N ARG A 24 6.85 26.31 3.08
CA ARG A 24 7.02 27.35 2.06
C ARG A 24 5.76 27.61 1.23
N LEU A 25 5.00 26.57 0.90
CA LEU A 25 3.75 26.68 0.15
C LEU A 25 2.60 27.20 1.02
N GLY A 26 2.55 26.81 2.28
CA GLY A 26 1.42 27.00 3.19
C GLY A 26 0.23 26.09 2.84
N ASP A 27 -0.71 25.98 3.76
CA ASP A 27 -1.83 25.00 3.68
C ASP A 27 -2.67 25.12 2.40
N VAL A 28 -2.95 26.36 1.96
CA VAL A 28 -3.79 26.60 0.78
C VAL A 28 -3.13 26.08 -0.50
N ALA A 29 -1.85 26.43 -0.71
CA ALA A 29 -1.14 26.00 -1.91
C ALA A 29 -0.80 24.51 -1.87
N ALA A 30 -0.42 23.97 -0.70
CA ALA A 30 -0.19 22.53 -0.51
C ALA A 30 -1.48 21.70 -0.77
N SER A 31 -2.62 22.15 -0.24
CA SER A 31 -3.93 21.51 -0.49
C SER A 31 -4.37 21.61 -1.96
N ALA A 32 -4.11 22.73 -2.63
CA ALA A 32 -4.40 22.89 -4.05
C ALA A 32 -3.52 21.95 -4.90
N LEU A 33 -2.24 21.86 -4.57
CA LEU A 33 -1.30 20.98 -5.27
C LEU A 33 -1.65 19.48 -5.13
N ALA A 34 -2.22 19.07 -3.99
CA ALA A 34 -2.75 17.72 -3.80
C ALA A 34 -3.94 17.42 -4.76
N ARG A 35 -4.58 18.43 -5.32
CA ARG A 35 -5.61 18.33 -6.36
C ARG A 35 -5.09 18.69 -7.75
N GLU A 36 -3.77 18.71 -7.93
CA GLU A 36 -3.07 19.02 -9.17
C GLU A 36 -3.20 20.49 -9.66
N GLU A 37 -3.70 21.38 -8.79
CA GLU A 37 -3.82 22.82 -9.09
C GLU A 37 -2.53 23.56 -8.77
N LEU A 38 -1.86 24.10 -9.82
CA LEU A 38 -0.54 24.69 -9.70
C LEU A 38 -0.55 26.18 -9.32
N VAL A 39 -1.60 26.93 -9.67
CA VAL A 39 -1.63 28.38 -9.57
C VAL A 39 -1.33 28.91 -8.17
N PRO A 40 -1.89 28.34 -7.07
CA PRO A 40 -1.54 28.78 -5.72
C PRO A 40 -0.06 28.56 -5.37
N ALA A 41 0.52 27.42 -5.79
CA ALA A 41 1.94 27.12 -5.55
C ALA A 41 2.86 28.06 -6.36
N LEU A 42 2.51 28.36 -7.61
CA LEU A 42 3.23 29.35 -8.42
C LEU A 42 3.20 30.75 -7.81
N ARG A 43 2.10 31.13 -7.18
CA ARG A 43 1.99 32.41 -6.45
C ARG A 43 2.84 32.42 -5.18
N ALA A 44 2.81 31.32 -4.41
CA ALA A 44 3.58 31.19 -3.18
C ALA A 44 5.10 31.27 -3.44
N THR A 45 5.56 30.78 -4.59
CA THR A 45 6.97 30.69 -4.98
C THR A 45 7.40 31.80 -5.94
N ALA A 46 6.67 32.92 -6.01
CA ALA A 46 6.95 34.03 -6.97
C ALA A 46 8.18 34.87 -6.62
N ALA A 47 8.65 34.84 -5.37
CA ALA A 47 9.79 35.62 -4.92
C ALA A 47 11.13 35.17 -5.53
N GLY A 48 11.22 33.86 -5.92
CA GLY A 48 12.42 33.33 -6.55
C GLY A 48 13.56 33.04 -5.58
N GLU A 49 13.23 32.86 -4.30
CA GLU A 49 14.17 32.35 -3.31
C GLU A 49 14.73 31.00 -3.71
N PRO A 50 15.89 30.55 -3.20
CA PRO A 50 16.50 29.28 -3.62
C PRO A 50 15.54 28.08 -3.52
N LEU A 51 14.74 27.96 -2.45
CA LEU A 51 13.74 26.91 -2.31
C LEU A 51 12.59 27.04 -3.32
N ASP A 52 12.20 28.29 -3.65
CA ASP A 52 11.18 28.56 -4.68
C ASP A 52 11.62 28.03 -6.05
N ALA A 53 12.89 28.25 -6.38
CA ALA A 53 13.46 27.80 -7.64
C ALA A 53 13.41 26.26 -7.76
N LEU A 54 13.78 25.54 -6.69
CA LEU A 54 13.74 24.07 -6.66
C LEU A 54 12.31 23.54 -6.72
N ILE A 55 11.37 24.13 -5.96
CA ILE A 55 9.94 23.75 -6.01
C ILE A 55 9.40 23.95 -7.43
N ARG A 56 9.64 25.10 -8.04
CA ARG A 56 9.18 25.41 -9.41
C ARG A 56 9.76 24.44 -10.42
N LEU A 57 11.07 24.25 -10.39
CA LEU A 57 11.80 23.44 -11.36
C LEU A 57 11.37 21.99 -11.30
N TRP A 58 11.45 21.36 -10.14
CA TRP A 58 11.32 19.92 -10.01
C TRP A 58 9.94 19.44 -9.58
N TRP A 59 9.28 20.14 -8.64
CA TRP A 59 7.95 19.69 -8.19
C TRP A 59 6.85 20.19 -9.12
N LEU A 60 6.88 21.49 -9.44
CA LEU A 60 5.88 22.06 -10.35
C LEU A 60 6.22 21.83 -11.84
N GLY A 61 7.46 21.47 -12.16
CA GLY A 61 7.92 21.16 -13.53
C GLY A 61 7.79 22.36 -14.48
N VAL A 62 7.98 23.58 -13.99
CA VAL A 62 7.94 24.80 -14.82
C VAL A 62 9.33 25.37 -15.01
N ALA A 63 9.53 26.06 -16.12
CA ALA A 63 10.79 26.73 -16.41
C ALA A 63 11.09 27.81 -15.36
N VAL A 64 12.38 27.95 -15.00
CA VAL A 64 12.86 28.97 -14.08
C VAL A 64 14.04 29.75 -14.69
N PRO A 65 14.27 30.99 -14.28
CA PRO A 65 15.45 31.75 -14.70
C PRO A 65 16.74 31.04 -14.25
N ARG A 66 17.74 30.96 -15.14
CA ARG A 66 19.04 30.40 -14.83
C ARG A 66 19.71 31.06 -13.61
N SER A 67 19.50 32.38 -13.46
CA SER A 67 20.06 33.16 -12.36
C SER A 67 19.48 32.78 -10.97
N TRP A 68 18.42 32.02 -10.90
CA TRP A 68 17.83 31.53 -9.65
C TRP A 68 18.46 30.22 -9.14
N LEU A 69 19.30 29.57 -9.98
CA LEU A 69 19.78 28.22 -9.73
C LEU A 69 21.26 28.20 -9.36
N ASP A 70 21.59 27.38 -8.37
CA ASP A 70 22.95 27.09 -7.99
C ASP A 70 23.69 26.26 -9.06
N PRO A 71 25.01 26.40 -9.22
CA PRO A 71 25.80 25.56 -10.11
C PRO A 71 25.60 24.04 -9.91
N ALA A 72 25.37 23.58 -8.68
CA ALA A 72 25.08 22.16 -8.39
C ALA A 72 23.85 21.66 -9.13
N VAL A 73 22.82 22.48 -9.30
CA VAL A 73 21.61 22.17 -10.08
C VAL A 73 21.91 22.18 -11.59
N LEU A 74 22.64 23.20 -12.06
CA LEU A 74 22.96 23.35 -13.49
C LEU A 74 23.89 22.25 -14.03
N GLU A 75 24.75 21.70 -13.19
CA GLU A 75 25.74 20.70 -13.54
C GLU A 75 25.32 19.24 -13.24
N CYS A 76 24.15 19.03 -12.64
CA CYS A 76 23.71 17.69 -12.22
C CYS A 76 23.30 16.74 -13.37
N GLY A 77 23.11 17.25 -14.59
CA GLY A 77 22.66 16.46 -15.72
C GLY A 77 21.17 16.11 -15.71
N LEU A 78 20.37 16.78 -14.87
CA LEU A 78 18.91 16.57 -14.73
C LEU A 78 18.09 17.73 -15.24
N VAL A 79 18.73 18.69 -15.88
CA VAL A 79 18.10 19.91 -16.38
C VAL A 79 18.61 20.28 -17.78
N THR A 80 17.74 20.86 -18.55
CA THR A 80 18.07 21.42 -19.87
C THR A 80 18.11 22.95 -19.78
N VAL A 81 19.24 23.56 -20.21
CA VAL A 81 19.43 25.00 -20.22
C VAL A 81 19.19 25.54 -21.64
N ALA A 82 18.24 26.45 -21.78
CA ALA A 82 17.89 27.11 -23.04
C ALA A 82 17.96 28.64 -22.88
N GLY A 83 19.13 29.22 -23.14
CA GLY A 83 19.40 30.64 -22.89
C GLY A 83 19.30 30.98 -21.40
N GLU A 84 18.40 31.89 -21.05
CA GLU A 84 18.15 32.34 -19.66
C GLU A 84 17.12 31.44 -18.92
N GLN A 85 16.57 30.43 -19.57
CA GLN A 85 15.58 29.54 -18.97
C GLN A 85 16.17 28.14 -18.75
N VAL A 86 15.74 27.51 -17.65
CA VAL A 86 16.12 26.15 -17.29
C VAL A 86 14.84 25.34 -17.05
N THR A 87 14.78 24.15 -17.64
CA THR A 87 13.69 23.18 -17.45
C THR A 87 14.22 21.89 -16.85
N ALA A 88 13.42 21.23 -16.03
CA ALA A 88 13.75 19.91 -15.51
C ALA A 88 13.53 18.82 -16.58
N ASP A 89 14.44 17.87 -16.67
CA ASP A 89 14.30 16.68 -17.52
C ASP A 89 13.60 15.54 -16.77
N VAL A 90 13.56 15.64 -15.41
CA VAL A 90 12.94 14.68 -14.49
C VAL A 90 12.04 15.40 -13.51
N HIS A 91 11.17 14.64 -12.84
CA HIS A 91 10.51 15.06 -11.61
C HIS A 91 11.36 14.58 -10.44
N LEU A 92 11.74 15.50 -9.55
CA LEU A 92 12.47 15.19 -8.33
C LEU A 92 11.67 15.75 -7.16
N GLN A 93 11.25 14.84 -6.27
CA GLN A 93 10.48 15.24 -5.08
C GLN A 93 11.15 14.72 -3.81
N PRO A 94 11.12 15.48 -2.71
CA PRO A 94 11.47 14.94 -1.40
C PRO A 94 10.47 13.86 -0.99
N TRP A 95 10.91 12.95 -0.13
CA TRP A 95 10.10 11.83 0.33
C TRP A 95 10.04 11.77 1.86
N GLU A 96 9.00 11.10 2.39
CA GLU A 96 8.67 11.04 3.83
C GLU A 96 9.83 10.54 4.72
N THR A 97 10.69 9.68 4.19
CA THR A 97 11.86 9.13 4.92
C THR A 97 13.03 10.11 5.02
N GLY A 98 12.88 11.33 4.51
CA GLY A 98 13.97 12.31 4.42
C GLY A 98 14.84 12.17 3.17
N GLY A 99 14.50 11.25 2.24
CA GLY A 99 15.18 11.05 0.97
C GLY A 99 14.54 11.81 -0.20
N TYR A 100 14.92 11.41 -1.41
CA TYR A 100 14.45 11.98 -2.68
C TYR A 100 14.03 10.89 -3.64
N VAL A 101 12.97 11.14 -4.40
CA VAL A 101 12.51 10.27 -5.47
C VAL A 101 12.61 10.98 -6.80
N VAL A 102 13.24 10.32 -7.76
CA VAL A 102 13.40 10.77 -9.14
C VAL A 102 12.55 9.91 -10.06
N SER A 103 11.76 10.55 -10.90
CA SER A 103 10.91 9.89 -11.90
C SER A 103 10.85 10.70 -13.18
N ASP A 104 10.17 10.20 -14.18
CA ASP A 104 9.82 11.03 -15.32
C ASP A 104 8.87 12.15 -14.90
N ARG A 105 8.84 13.23 -15.68
CA ARG A 105 7.98 14.39 -15.44
C ARG A 105 6.52 13.95 -15.47
N LYS A 106 5.71 14.52 -14.57
CA LYS A 106 4.25 14.32 -14.61
C LYS A 106 3.69 14.79 -15.94
N VAL A 107 2.86 13.95 -16.56
CA VAL A 107 2.16 14.29 -17.78
C VAL A 107 0.99 15.22 -17.47
N ARG A 108 0.76 16.18 -18.36
CA ARG A 108 -0.31 17.16 -18.24
C ARG A 108 -1.17 17.14 -19.50
N PRO A 109 -2.43 17.58 -19.42
CA PRO A 109 -3.26 17.78 -20.60
C PRO A 109 -2.55 18.64 -21.64
N GLY A 110 -2.38 18.13 -22.88
CA GLY A 110 -1.67 18.79 -23.96
C GLY A 110 -0.20 18.40 -24.12
N ASP A 111 0.37 17.63 -23.21
CA ASP A 111 1.69 17.04 -23.40
C ASP A 111 1.66 15.93 -24.49
N PRO A 112 2.80 15.61 -25.11
CA PRO A 112 2.91 14.47 -26.00
C PRO A 112 2.49 13.16 -25.32
N ALA A 113 2.08 12.17 -26.11
CA ALA A 113 1.77 10.84 -25.59
C ALA A 113 2.95 10.27 -24.78
N LEU A 114 2.61 9.56 -23.72
CA LEU A 114 3.60 8.93 -22.83
C LEU A 114 4.55 8.01 -23.62
N ARG A 115 5.80 8.03 -23.23
CA ARG A 115 6.81 7.10 -23.74
C ARG A 115 6.50 5.69 -23.20
N PRO A 116 6.81 4.63 -23.98
CA PRO A 116 6.61 3.25 -23.51
C PRO A 116 7.43 2.89 -22.24
N ASP A 117 8.58 3.57 -22.05
CA ASP A 117 9.50 3.41 -20.93
C ASP A 117 9.30 4.47 -19.83
N HIS A 118 8.15 5.15 -19.81
CA HIS A 118 7.84 6.18 -18.82
C HIS A 118 7.82 5.60 -17.40
N VAL A 119 8.53 6.26 -16.48
CA VAL A 119 8.65 5.86 -15.08
C VAL A 119 7.80 6.79 -14.21
N VAL A 120 6.75 6.26 -13.65
CA VAL A 120 5.82 7.02 -12.79
C VAL A 120 6.49 7.37 -11.46
N GLY A 121 6.23 8.57 -10.97
CA GLY A 121 6.68 9.02 -9.67
C GLY A 121 5.97 8.31 -8.51
N ALA A 122 6.53 8.44 -7.32
CA ALA A 122 5.92 7.95 -6.11
C ALA A 122 4.61 8.69 -5.82
N GLY A 123 3.56 7.94 -5.60
CA GLY A 123 2.22 8.44 -5.32
C GLY A 123 1.56 7.74 -4.13
N GLY A 124 0.25 7.90 -3.99
CA GLY A 124 -0.53 7.34 -2.88
C GLY A 124 -0.42 5.82 -2.75
N ALA A 125 -0.39 5.08 -3.87
CA ALA A 125 -0.23 3.62 -3.85
C ALA A 125 1.12 3.22 -3.22
N SER A 126 2.22 3.87 -3.63
CA SER A 126 3.54 3.60 -3.09
C SER A 126 3.65 3.94 -1.60
N ALA A 127 3.08 5.07 -1.17
CA ALA A 127 3.01 5.46 0.24
C ALA A 127 2.15 4.46 1.05
N ASN A 128 1.02 4.02 0.51
CA ASN A 128 0.17 3.02 1.15
C ASN A 128 0.93 1.70 1.35
N LEU A 129 1.62 1.19 0.33
CA LEU A 129 2.39 -0.04 0.46
C LEU A 129 3.45 0.08 1.56
N ALA A 130 4.20 1.17 1.60
CA ALA A 130 5.19 1.43 2.63
C ALA A 130 4.62 1.42 4.06
N GLN A 131 3.34 1.79 4.22
CA GLN A 131 2.62 1.75 5.50
C GLN A 131 2.07 0.35 5.84
N LEU A 132 2.00 -0.56 4.86
CA LEU A 132 1.48 -1.92 5.03
C LEU A 132 2.57 -2.95 5.32
N VAL A 133 3.79 -2.71 4.86
CA VAL A 133 4.92 -3.64 4.97
C VAL A 133 5.33 -3.82 6.43
N SER A 134 5.43 -5.07 6.88
CA SER A 134 5.94 -5.42 8.21
C SER A 134 7.25 -4.67 8.50
N ARG A 135 7.37 -4.15 9.73
CA ARG A 135 8.51 -3.35 10.16
C ARG A 135 9.61 -4.13 10.86
N ARG A 136 9.51 -5.45 10.87
CA ARG A 136 10.58 -6.30 11.42
C ARG A 136 11.88 -6.12 10.63
N PRO A 137 13.04 -6.12 11.29
CA PRO A 137 14.33 -6.26 10.60
C PRO A 137 14.37 -7.60 9.84
N VAL A 138 14.95 -7.57 8.65
CA VAL A 138 15.07 -8.75 7.79
C VAL A 138 16.50 -8.86 7.23
N GLY A 139 16.96 -10.07 6.95
CA GLY A 139 18.25 -10.29 6.30
C GLY A 139 18.19 -9.82 4.85
N ARG A 140 17.23 -10.35 4.07
CA ARG A 140 17.19 -10.10 2.63
C ARG A 140 15.80 -9.69 2.14
N ALA A 141 15.72 -8.55 1.46
CA ALA A 141 14.47 -8.02 0.90
C ALA A 141 14.52 -7.91 -0.63
N LEU A 142 13.37 -8.13 -1.28
CA LEU A 142 13.14 -7.90 -2.70
C LEU A 142 12.12 -6.79 -2.90
N ASP A 143 12.47 -5.76 -3.67
CA ASP A 143 11.54 -4.78 -4.26
C ASP A 143 11.26 -5.20 -5.71
N LEU A 144 10.10 -5.81 -5.93
CA LEU A 144 9.67 -6.35 -7.22
C LEU A 144 8.90 -5.31 -8.02
N GLY A 145 9.45 -4.87 -9.16
CA GLY A 145 8.91 -3.76 -9.94
C GLY A 145 9.21 -2.42 -9.26
N THR A 146 10.51 -2.15 -9.04
CA THR A 146 10.96 -1.02 -8.20
C THR A 146 10.54 0.36 -8.69
N GLY A 147 10.29 0.52 -10.00
CA GLY A 147 9.90 1.80 -10.59
C GLY A 147 10.91 2.91 -10.28
N CYS A 148 10.45 3.98 -9.60
CA CYS A 148 11.30 5.08 -9.15
C CYS A 148 12.12 4.79 -7.87
N GLY A 149 12.06 3.55 -7.34
CA GLY A 149 12.90 3.09 -6.22
C GLY A 149 12.38 3.45 -4.83
N VAL A 150 11.13 3.87 -4.70
CA VAL A 150 10.59 4.40 -3.45
C VAL A 150 10.49 3.36 -2.33
N GLN A 151 10.16 2.08 -2.64
CA GLN A 151 10.05 1.06 -1.60
C GLN A 151 11.40 0.76 -0.95
N VAL A 152 12.48 0.81 -1.73
CA VAL A 152 13.85 0.67 -1.19
C VAL A 152 14.16 1.73 -0.13
N LEU A 153 13.67 2.97 -0.28
CA LEU A 153 13.86 4.02 0.74
C LEU A 153 13.22 3.64 2.09
N HIS A 154 12.14 2.86 2.07
CA HIS A 154 11.48 2.36 3.27
C HIS A 154 12.10 1.06 3.80
N LEU A 155 12.78 0.28 2.94
CA LEU A 155 13.50 -0.94 3.33
C LEU A 155 14.90 -0.63 3.87
N ALA A 156 15.50 0.48 3.45
CA ALA A 156 16.81 0.89 3.89
C ALA A 156 16.86 1.06 5.42
N GLY A 157 17.88 0.45 6.05
CA GLY A 157 18.05 0.42 7.50
C GLY A 157 17.24 -0.67 8.22
N ARG A 158 16.39 -1.42 7.51
CA ARG A 158 15.66 -2.59 8.04
C ARG A 158 16.08 -3.90 7.39
N ALA A 159 16.49 -3.88 6.13
CA ALA A 159 17.04 -5.03 5.43
C ALA A 159 18.56 -4.91 5.37
N GLU A 160 19.27 -6.03 5.61
CA GLU A 160 20.73 -6.10 5.49
C GLU A 160 21.15 -6.09 4.01
N GLU A 161 20.40 -6.81 3.17
CA GLU A 161 20.58 -6.86 1.72
C GLU A 161 19.27 -6.51 1.02
N ILE A 162 19.33 -5.67 -0.01
CA ILE A 162 18.17 -5.30 -0.83
C ILE A 162 18.48 -5.61 -2.28
N VAL A 163 17.61 -6.39 -2.90
CA VAL A 163 17.56 -6.62 -4.35
C VAL A 163 16.36 -5.86 -4.89
N ALA A 164 16.55 -5.11 -5.97
CA ALA A 164 15.50 -4.37 -6.64
C ALA A 164 15.44 -4.79 -8.12
N THR A 165 14.25 -5.13 -8.60
CA THR A 165 14.07 -5.58 -10.00
C THR A 165 13.04 -4.71 -10.70
N ASP A 166 13.21 -4.55 -12.02
CA ASP A 166 12.21 -3.94 -12.89
C ASP A 166 12.37 -4.47 -14.31
N LEU A 167 11.26 -4.53 -15.05
CA LEU A 167 11.28 -4.86 -16.47
C LEU A 167 11.91 -3.73 -17.30
N ASN A 168 11.73 -2.49 -16.85
CA ASN A 168 12.16 -1.28 -17.53
C ASN A 168 13.59 -0.87 -17.08
N PRO A 169 14.62 -0.95 -17.95
CA PRO A 169 15.97 -0.52 -17.57
C PRO A 169 16.04 0.95 -17.12
N ARG A 170 15.18 1.82 -17.67
CA ARG A 170 15.10 3.23 -17.29
C ARG A 170 14.61 3.40 -15.85
N ALA A 171 13.67 2.56 -15.40
CA ALA A 171 13.23 2.55 -14.01
C ALA A 171 14.40 2.27 -13.06
N VAL A 172 15.22 1.27 -13.39
CA VAL A 172 16.43 0.95 -12.61
C VAL A 172 17.42 2.12 -12.57
N GLU A 173 17.59 2.86 -13.66
CA GLU A 173 18.45 4.06 -13.70
C GLU A 173 17.94 5.16 -12.78
N LEU A 174 16.65 5.50 -12.86
CA LEU A 174 16.02 6.53 -12.03
C LEU A 174 15.96 6.12 -10.55
N ALA A 175 15.72 4.84 -10.26
CA ALA A 175 15.75 4.30 -8.90
C ALA A 175 17.13 4.45 -8.27
N ARG A 176 18.22 4.10 -8.99
CA ARG A 176 19.60 4.28 -8.52
C ARG A 176 19.89 5.75 -8.18
N LEU A 177 19.39 6.67 -9.02
CA LEU A 177 19.56 8.10 -8.78
C LEU A 177 18.78 8.56 -7.54
N SER A 178 17.56 8.04 -7.33
CA SER A 178 16.76 8.29 -6.12
C SER A 178 17.53 7.85 -4.87
N TRP A 179 18.11 6.65 -4.89
CA TRP A 179 18.87 6.10 -3.77
C TRP A 179 20.19 6.86 -3.52
N GLU A 180 20.93 7.23 -4.57
CA GLU A 180 22.16 8.00 -4.45
C GLU A 180 21.91 9.38 -3.84
N LEU A 181 20.85 10.08 -4.29
CA LEU A 181 20.43 11.35 -3.71
C LEU A 181 19.95 11.20 -2.25
N SER A 182 19.40 10.05 -1.90
CA SER A 182 18.93 9.73 -0.54
C SER A 182 20.03 9.14 0.35
N GLY A 183 21.25 8.94 -0.16
CA GLY A 183 22.38 8.36 0.60
C GLY A 183 22.24 6.85 0.83
N VAL A 184 21.30 6.16 0.17
CA VAL A 184 21.15 4.70 0.24
C VAL A 184 22.13 4.06 -0.72
N ARG A 185 22.86 3.05 -0.22
CA ARG A 185 23.92 2.35 -0.96
C ARG A 185 23.76 0.83 -0.82
N GLY A 186 24.44 0.08 -1.69
CA GLY A 186 24.48 -1.38 -1.60
C GLY A 186 23.24 -2.10 -2.12
N VAL A 187 22.34 -1.40 -2.84
CA VAL A 187 21.19 -2.03 -3.47
C VAL A 187 21.63 -2.74 -4.75
N GLU A 188 21.36 -4.04 -4.81
CA GLU A 188 21.55 -4.82 -6.02
C GLU A 188 20.39 -4.62 -6.98
N THR A 189 20.67 -4.36 -8.26
CA THR A 189 19.61 -4.13 -9.25
C THR A 189 19.69 -5.11 -10.40
N ARG A 190 18.54 -5.60 -10.86
CA ARG A 190 18.45 -6.52 -11.99
C ARG A 190 17.29 -6.14 -12.91
N VAL A 191 17.48 -6.30 -14.22
CA VAL A 191 16.44 -6.04 -15.22
C VAL A 191 15.85 -7.36 -15.66
N GLY A 192 14.52 -7.47 -15.69
CA GLY A 192 13.78 -8.64 -16.14
C GLY A 192 12.34 -8.66 -15.64
N SER A 193 11.57 -9.62 -16.14
CA SER A 193 10.14 -9.76 -15.85
C SER A 193 9.87 -10.51 -14.55
N MET A 194 9.02 -9.97 -13.71
CA MET A 194 8.55 -10.65 -12.49
C MET A 194 9.71 -11.22 -11.67
N PHE A 195 9.66 -12.48 -11.30
CA PHE A 195 10.68 -13.20 -10.54
C PHE A 195 11.80 -13.81 -11.40
N GLU A 196 11.78 -13.63 -12.73
CA GLU A 196 12.80 -14.20 -13.62
C GLU A 196 14.24 -13.83 -13.21
N PRO A 197 14.54 -12.57 -12.86
CA PRO A 197 15.90 -12.16 -12.46
C PRO A 197 16.37 -12.77 -11.13
N VAL A 198 15.45 -13.32 -10.33
CA VAL A 198 15.69 -13.88 -8.98
C VAL A 198 15.18 -15.31 -8.84
N ARG A 199 15.08 -16.06 -9.96
CA ARG A 199 14.41 -17.35 -10.09
C ARG A 199 14.72 -18.36 -8.99
N ASP A 200 15.95 -18.45 -8.57
CA ASP A 200 16.43 -19.47 -7.62
C ASP A 200 16.81 -18.86 -6.25
N GLU A 201 16.26 -17.70 -5.93
CA GLU A 201 16.61 -16.96 -4.73
C GLU A 201 15.44 -16.86 -3.76
N LEU A 202 15.77 -16.81 -2.47
CA LEU A 202 14.81 -16.68 -1.37
C LEU A 202 15.05 -15.36 -0.63
N PHE A 203 13.93 -14.78 -0.15
CA PHE A 203 13.90 -13.50 0.56
C PHE A 203 13.05 -13.63 1.82
N ASP A 204 13.45 -12.89 2.85
CA ASP A 204 12.66 -12.77 4.08
C ASP A 204 11.48 -11.83 3.89
N LEU A 205 11.63 -10.90 2.92
CA LEU A 205 10.59 -9.93 2.60
C LEU A 205 10.55 -9.67 1.09
N VAL A 206 9.38 -9.82 0.50
CA VAL A 206 9.08 -9.40 -0.88
C VAL A 206 8.06 -8.28 -0.83
N VAL A 207 8.34 -7.17 -1.51
CA VAL A 207 7.42 -6.03 -1.61
C VAL A 207 7.13 -5.78 -3.08
N ALA A 208 5.86 -5.61 -3.45
CA ALA A 208 5.47 -5.35 -4.83
C ALA A 208 4.33 -4.34 -4.93
N ASN A 209 4.57 -3.29 -5.72
CA ASN A 209 3.53 -2.38 -6.23
C ASN A 209 3.46 -2.55 -7.75
N PRO A 210 2.88 -3.66 -8.23
CA PRO A 210 2.95 -4.03 -9.64
C PRO A 210 2.05 -3.14 -10.50
N PRO A 211 2.19 -3.21 -11.84
CA PRO A 211 1.21 -2.64 -12.76
C PRO A 211 -0.09 -3.45 -12.69
N PHE A 212 -1.02 -3.04 -11.83
CA PHE A 212 -2.27 -3.75 -11.52
C PHE A 212 -3.50 -3.18 -12.24
N VAL A 213 -3.33 -2.29 -13.21
CA VAL A 213 -4.46 -1.71 -13.95
C VAL A 213 -5.12 -2.76 -14.83
N ILE A 214 -6.40 -2.98 -14.58
CA ILE A 214 -7.24 -3.92 -15.32
C ILE A 214 -7.87 -3.17 -16.50
N SER A 215 -7.42 -3.46 -17.71
CA SER A 215 -7.85 -2.77 -18.93
C SER A 215 -7.97 -3.73 -20.12
N PRO A 216 -8.70 -3.36 -21.18
CA PRO A 216 -8.58 -4.03 -22.47
C PRO A 216 -7.18 -3.80 -23.02
N ALA A 217 -6.43 -4.88 -23.28
CA ALA A 217 -5.02 -4.85 -23.64
C ALA A 217 -4.67 -3.83 -24.75
N GLY A 218 -3.54 -3.12 -24.57
CA GLY A 218 -2.89 -2.32 -25.61
C GLY A 218 -3.01 -0.81 -25.50
N HIS A 219 -3.38 -0.21 -24.35
CA HIS A 219 -3.61 1.24 -24.25
C HIS A 219 -2.76 2.00 -23.23
N LEU A 220 -2.40 1.41 -22.08
CA LEU A 220 -1.62 2.05 -21.01
C LEU A 220 -0.29 1.32 -20.84
N THR A 221 0.67 1.60 -21.70
CA THR A 221 1.89 0.83 -21.95
C THR A 221 2.76 0.50 -20.75
N TYR A 222 2.68 1.25 -19.65
CA TYR A 222 3.53 1.02 -18.45
C TYR A 222 2.74 0.51 -17.21
N ARG A 223 1.41 0.42 -17.33
CA ARG A 223 0.51 -0.06 -16.24
C ARG A 223 -0.28 -1.29 -16.64
N GLU A 224 -0.25 -1.64 -17.92
CA GLU A 224 -0.88 -2.83 -18.47
C GLU A 224 0.13 -3.95 -18.62
N THR A 225 -0.26 -5.13 -18.21
CA THR A 225 0.57 -6.34 -18.30
C THR A 225 0.38 -7.10 -19.62
N GLY A 226 -0.62 -6.69 -20.40
CA GLY A 226 -1.05 -7.43 -21.59
C GLY A 226 -1.83 -8.72 -21.26
N GLU A 227 -2.06 -9.01 -19.99
CA GLU A 227 -2.82 -10.15 -19.51
C GLU A 227 -4.30 -9.80 -19.35
N ASP A 228 -5.17 -10.83 -19.33
CA ASP A 228 -6.62 -10.64 -19.27
C ASP A 228 -7.09 -10.39 -17.82
N GLY A 229 -7.67 -9.26 -17.56
CA GLY A 229 -8.28 -8.91 -16.28
C GLY A 229 -7.29 -8.80 -15.12
N ASP A 230 -7.53 -9.54 -14.05
CA ASP A 230 -6.73 -9.58 -12.84
C ASP A 230 -5.70 -10.73 -12.82
N ALA A 231 -5.43 -11.34 -13.98
CA ALA A 231 -4.54 -12.50 -14.12
C ALA A 231 -3.11 -12.20 -13.65
N PHE A 232 -2.61 -11.01 -13.90
CA PHE A 232 -1.26 -10.62 -13.49
C PHE A 232 -1.10 -10.63 -11.96
N CYS A 233 -2.04 -10.01 -11.22
CA CYS A 233 -2.00 -10.03 -9.76
C CYS A 233 -2.10 -11.47 -9.22
N ARG A 234 -2.99 -12.28 -9.81
CA ARG A 234 -3.11 -13.70 -9.48
C ARG A 234 -1.80 -14.44 -9.67
N ASP A 235 -1.14 -14.27 -10.83
CA ASP A 235 0.06 -15.02 -11.18
C ASP A 235 1.26 -14.55 -10.36
N LEU A 236 1.32 -13.28 -9.98
CA LEU A 236 2.31 -12.74 -9.05
C LEU A 236 2.19 -13.39 -7.68
N VAL A 237 0.99 -13.40 -7.08
CA VAL A 237 0.80 -13.97 -5.73
C VAL A 237 0.99 -15.49 -5.70
N ARG A 238 0.73 -16.19 -6.79
CA ARG A 238 1.00 -17.64 -6.92
C ARG A 238 2.49 -17.97 -7.04
N GLN A 239 3.29 -17.07 -7.58
CA GLN A 239 4.74 -17.25 -7.72
C GLN A 239 5.50 -16.84 -6.45
N ALA A 240 5.05 -15.81 -5.75
CA ALA A 240 5.72 -15.24 -4.59
C ALA A 240 6.17 -16.27 -3.52
N PRO A 241 5.39 -17.30 -3.15
CA PRO A 241 5.79 -18.28 -2.14
C PRO A 241 7.10 -19.02 -2.43
N ARG A 242 7.42 -19.22 -3.71
CA ARG A 242 8.66 -19.90 -4.14
C ARG A 242 9.92 -19.09 -3.87
N HIS A 243 9.74 -17.81 -3.54
CA HIS A 243 10.80 -16.85 -3.28
C HIS A 243 10.84 -16.41 -1.80
N LEU A 244 10.09 -17.09 -0.92
CA LEU A 244 10.06 -16.78 0.50
C LEU A 244 10.85 -17.80 1.32
N THR A 245 11.73 -17.30 2.19
CA THR A 245 12.35 -18.11 3.24
C THR A 245 11.29 -18.65 4.21
N PRO A 246 11.55 -19.68 5.02
CA PRO A 246 10.68 -20.04 6.13
C PRO A 246 10.44 -18.84 7.06
N GLY A 247 9.17 -18.49 7.28
CA GLY A 247 8.76 -17.28 8.01
C GLY A 247 8.78 -15.99 7.18
N GLY A 248 9.28 -16.04 5.95
CA GLY A 248 9.33 -14.90 5.04
C GLY A 248 7.94 -14.43 4.60
N GLN A 249 7.82 -13.16 4.27
CA GLN A 249 6.56 -12.50 3.93
C GLN A 249 6.61 -11.83 2.55
N ALA A 250 5.45 -11.78 1.88
CA ALA A 250 5.25 -10.95 0.69
C ALA A 250 4.09 -9.99 0.90
N HIS A 251 4.28 -8.72 0.56
CA HIS A 251 3.27 -7.66 0.61
C HIS A 251 3.05 -7.12 -0.79
N VAL A 252 1.84 -7.28 -1.31
CA VAL A 252 1.51 -6.96 -2.70
C VAL A 252 0.28 -6.06 -2.73
N LEU A 253 0.36 -4.92 -3.41
CA LEU A 253 -0.85 -4.19 -3.82
C LEU A 253 -1.46 -4.90 -5.02
N ALA A 254 -2.79 -5.01 -5.02
CA ALA A 254 -3.51 -5.70 -6.08
C ALA A 254 -4.89 -5.11 -6.33
N ASN A 255 -5.36 -5.29 -7.56
CA ASN A 255 -6.76 -5.10 -7.94
C ASN A 255 -7.35 -6.45 -8.35
N TRP A 256 -8.65 -6.59 -8.17
CA TRP A 256 -9.41 -7.77 -8.59
C TRP A 256 -10.81 -7.41 -9.05
N LEU A 257 -11.37 -8.27 -9.87
CA LEU A 257 -12.70 -8.08 -10.41
C LEU A 257 -13.78 -8.61 -9.47
N HIS A 258 -14.86 -7.86 -9.36
CA HIS A 258 -16.16 -8.33 -8.89
C HIS A 258 -16.99 -8.68 -10.13
N VAL A 259 -17.38 -9.94 -10.28
CA VAL A 259 -18.08 -10.45 -11.45
C VAL A 259 -19.46 -10.94 -11.05
N GLU A 260 -20.48 -10.66 -11.86
CA GLU A 260 -21.87 -11.08 -11.62
C GLU A 260 -21.96 -12.59 -11.32
N GLY A 261 -22.54 -12.93 -10.17
CA GLY A 261 -22.73 -14.32 -9.75
C GLY A 261 -21.51 -14.99 -9.13
N GLU A 262 -20.38 -14.29 -8.94
CA GLU A 262 -19.18 -14.79 -8.27
C GLU A 262 -18.91 -13.99 -6.98
N ASP A 263 -18.65 -14.68 -5.84
CA ASP A 263 -18.13 -13.96 -4.66
C ASP A 263 -16.66 -13.62 -4.90
N TRP A 264 -16.32 -12.33 -4.83
CA TRP A 264 -14.95 -11.87 -5.00
C TRP A 264 -13.98 -12.48 -3.98
N ARG A 265 -14.49 -12.86 -2.79
CA ARG A 265 -13.68 -13.52 -1.76
C ARG A 265 -13.25 -14.90 -2.20
N ASP A 266 -14.15 -15.65 -2.83
CA ASP A 266 -13.85 -16.97 -3.37
C ASP A 266 -12.88 -16.86 -4.54
N ARG A 267 -13.06 -15.83 -5.39
CA ARG A 267 -12.15 -15.54 -6.50
C ARG A 267 -10.73 -15.30 -6.00
N VAL A 268 -10.52 -14.35 -5.11
CA VAL A 268 -9.18 -14.02 -4.61
C VAL A 268 -8.64 -15.11 -3.68
N GLY A 269 -9.49 -15.71 -2.86
CA GLY A 269 -9.14 -16.89 -2.05
C GLY A 269 -8.62 -18.04 -2.90
N GLY A 270 -9.22 -18.28 -4.06
CA GLY A 270 -8.79 -19.28 -5.03
C GLY A 270 -7.41 -19.01 -5.66
N TRP A 271 -6.92 -17.76 -5.65
CA TRP A 271 -5.54 -17.48 -6.07
C TRP A 271 -4.51 -18.04 -5.09
N LEU A 272 -4.91 -18.17 -3.82
CA LEU A 272 -4.04 -18.44 -2.68
C LEU A 272 -4.12 -19.87 -2.16
N ALA A 273 -5.15 -20.64 -2.55
CA ALA A 273 -5.43 -21.96 -2.00
C ALA A 273 -4.26 -22.94 -2.08
N ASP A 274 -3.47 -22.90 -3.17
CA ASP A 274 -2.36 -23.82 -3.41
C ASP A 274 -0.98 -23.19 -3.13
N THR A 275 -0.93 -22.04 -2.47
CA THR A 275 0.33 -21.34 -2.22
C THR A 275 1.17 -21.93 -1.08
N GLY A 276 0.56 -22.68 -0.18
CA GLY A 276 1.20 -23.21 1.02
C GLY A 276 1.54 -22.14 2.07
N CYS A 277 1.04 -20.92 1.89
CA CYS A 277 1.28 -19.78 2.79
C CYS A 277 0.02 -19.43 3.58
N ASP A 278 0.21 -18.98 4.82
CA ASP A 278 -0.84 -18.19 5.47
C ASP A 278 -1.02 -16.88 4.68
N ALA A 279 -2.26 -16.50 4.46
CA ALA A 279 -2.56 -15.31 3.66
C ALA A 279 -3.62 -14.42 4.31
N TRP A 280 -3.40 -13.12 4.18
CA TRP A 280 -4.36 -12.10 4.59
C TRP A 280 -4.61 -11.14 3.44
N VAL A 281 -5.84 -11.13 2.94
CA VAL A 281 -6.31 -10.26 1.86
C VAL A 281 -7.23 -9.21 2.43
N VAL A 282 -6.98 -7.97 2.11
CA VAL A 282 -7.81 -6.84 2.56
C VAL A 282 -8.26 -6.00 1.38
N GLU A 283 -9.57 -5.92 1.19
CA GLU A 283 -10.19 -4.96 0.28
C GLU A 283 -10.42 -3.64 1.01
N ARG A 284 -9.88 -2.56 0.46
CA ARG A 284 -9.94 -1.21 1.03
C ARG A 284 -10.90 -0.29 0.33
N ASP A 285 -11.02 -0.43 -0.97
CA ASP A 285 -11.85 0.40 -1.82
C ASP A 285 -12.46 -0.44 -2.94
N VAL A 286 -13.61 -0.01 -3.42
CA VAL A 286 -14.32 -0.65 -4.53
C VAL A 286 -14.87 0.46 -5.40
N GLN A 287 -14.58 0.41 -6.69
CA GLN A 287 -15.06 1.37 -7.67
C GLN A 287 -15.97 0.66 -8.68
N ASP A 288 -17.01 1.34 -9.10
CA ASP A 288 -17.80 0.87 -10.23
C ASP A 288 -16.97 0.98 -11.54
N PRO A 289 -17.40 0.31 -12.65
CA PRO A 289 -16.67 0.35 -13.91
C PRO A 289 -16.41 1.75 -14.45
N ALA A 290 -17.35 2.69 -14.28
CA ALA A 290 -17.21 4.05 -14.79
C ALA A 290 -16.18 4.85 -13.97
N GLU A 291 -16.29 4.82 -12.63
CA GLU A 291 -15.33 5.44 -11.72
C GLU A 291 -13.91 4.92 -11.96
N TYR A 292 -13.76 3.60 -12.19
CA TYR A 292 -12.49 2.98 -12.46
C TYR A 292 -11.87 3.47 -13.78
N VAL A 293 -12.64 3.52 -14.85
CA VAL A 293 -12.19 4.02 -16.16
C VAL A 293 -11.81 5.50 -16.06
N GLU A 294 -12.62 6.32 -15.40
CA GLU A 294 -12.34 7.75 -15.19
C GLU A 294 -11.04 7.98 -14.43
N LEU A 295 -10.79 7.19 -13.38
CA LEU A 295 -9.55 7.26 -12.61
C LEU A 295 -8.32 7.09 -13.51
N TRP A 296 -8.30 6.03 -14.30
CA TRP A 296 -7.13 5.68 -15.10
C TRP A 296 -6.96 6.53 -16.35
N LEU A 297 -8.05 6.95 -17.01
CA LEU A 297 -7.97 7.89 -18.13
C LEU A 297 -7.53 9.29 -17.68
N ARG A 298 -7.89 9.71 -16.46
CA ARG A 298 -7.39 10.95 -15.86
C ARG A 298 -5.89 10.84 -15.58
N ASP A 299 -5.47 9.74 -15.00
CA ASP A 299 -4.07 9.50 -14.66
C ASP A 299 -3.17 9.35 -15.91
N ALA A 300 -3.74 8.91 -17.04
CA ALA A 300 -3.10 8.93 -18.36
C ALA A 300 -3.14 10.31 -19.06
N ALA A 301 -3.70 11.34 -18.40
CA ALA A 301 -3.91 12.69 -18.97
C ALA A 301 -4.72 12.69 -20.29
N GLU A 302 -5.61 11.72 -20.47
CA GLU A 302 -6.45 11.64 -21.66
C GLU A 302 -7.68 12.54 -21.63
N GLN A 303 -8.04 13.10 -20.47
CA GLN A 303 -9.18 14.02 -20.33
C GLN A 303 -9.04 15.20 -21.30
N GLY A 304 -10.14 15.48 -22.03
CA GLY A 304 -10.16 16.56 -23.02
C GLY A 304 -9.49 16.24 -24.36
N THR A 305 -8.95 15.02 -24.53
CA THR A 305 -8.42 14.56 -25.83
C THR A 305 -9.54 13.99 -26.70
N PRO A 306 -9.39 13.98 -28.05
CA PRO A 306 -10.35 13.34 -28.94
C PRO A 306 -10.57 11.83 -28.71
N ARG A 307 -9.57 11.16 -28.11
CA ARG A 307 -9.59 9.71 -27.86
C ARG A 307 -10.28 9.31 -26.55
N TYR A 308 -10.51 10.27 -25.66
CA TYR A 308 -11.09 10.00 -24.34
C TYR A 308 -12.39 9.19 -24.41
N ALA A 309 -13.35 9.65 -25.21
CA ALA A 309 -14.64 8.98 -25.34
C ALA A 309 -14.54 7.58 -25.97
N GLU A 310 -13.66 7.41 -26.97
CA GLU A 310 -13.43 6.11 -27.62
C GLU A 310 -12.81 5.09 -26.63
N HIS A 311 -11.81 5.51 -25.86
CA HIS A 311 -11.15 4.65 -24.88
C HIS A 311 -12.10 4.30 -23.73
N TYR A 312 -12.87 5.27 -23.27
CA TYR A 312 -13.87 5.10 -22.22
C TYR A 312 -14.92 4.07 -22.64
N ASP A 313 -15.55 4.25 -23.81
CA ASP A 313 -16.60 3.36 -24.33
C ASP A 313 -16.08 1.93 -24.55
N ARG A 314 -14.88 1.77 -25.13
CA ARG A 314 -14.26 0.47 -25.33
C ARG A 314 -13.96 -0.24 -23.99
N TRP A 315 -13.53 0.49 -22.98
CA TRP A 315 -13.23 -0.08 -21.67
C TRP A 315 -14.51 -0.54 -20.95
N LEU A 316 -15.57 0.28 -20.99
CA LEU A 316 -16.88 -0.13 -20.48
C LEU A 316 -17.43 -1.37 -21.19
N ALA A 317 -17.38 -1.38 -22.53
CA ALA A 317 -17.83 -2.54 -23.30
C ALA A 317 -17.06 -3.82 -22.95
N TRP A 318 -15.76 -3.70 -22.62
CA TRP A 318 -14.92 -4.81 -22.19
C TRP A 318 -15.36 -5.33 -20.81
N PHE A 319 -15.71 -4.44 -19.86
CA PHE A 319 -16.26 -4.81 -18.56
C PHE A 319 -17.66 -5.45 -18.69
N GLU A 320 -18.52 -4.89 -19.51
CA GLU A 320 -19.87 -5.43 -19.79
C GLU A 320 -19.81 -6.87 -20.34
N GLN A 321 -18.94 -7.13 -21.30
CA GLN A 321 -18.74 -8.48 -21.88
C GLN A 321 -18.32 -9.53 -20.82
N ARG A 322 -17.61 -9.10 -19.78
CA ARG A 322 -17.12 -9.94 -18.68
C ARG A 322 -18.02 -9.91 -17.46
N LYS A 323 -19.14 -9.18 -17.53
CA LYS A 323 -20.10 -9.00 -16.44
C LYS A 323 -19.44 -8.48 -15.17
N VAL A 324 -18.50 -7.55 -15.32
CA VAL A 324 -17.82 -6.91 -14.21
C VAL A 324 -18.77 -5.89 -13.57
N GLU A 325 -19.05 -6.05 -12.29
CA GLU A 325 -19.88 -5.16 -11.49
C GLU A 325 -19.07 -4.07 -10.80
N ALA A 326 -17.81 -4.40 -10.40
CA ALA A 326 -16.91 -3.48 -9.76
C ALA A 326 -15.46 -3.96 -9.84
N VAL A 327 -14.52 -3.08 -9.47
CA VAL A 327 -13.10 -3.41 -9.26
C VAL A 327 -12.72 -3.12 -7.81
N GLY A 328 -12.21 -4.14 -7.11
CA GLY A 328 -11.68 -4.04 -5.77
C GLY A 328 -10.22 -3.60 -5.78
N PHE A 329 -9.86 -2.74 -4.82
CA PHE A 329 -8.51 -2.29 -4.52
C PHE A 329 -8.10 -2.72 -3.13
N GLY A 330 -6.91 -3.29 -3.01
CA GLY A 330 -6.45 -3.72 -1.71
C GLY A 330 -5.02 -4.23 -1.70
N TRP A 331 -4.74 -5.04 -0.70
CA TRP A 331 -3.44 -5.68 -0.58
C TRP A 331 -3.58 -7.15 -0.20
N ILE A 332 -2.54 -7.90 -0.54
CA ILE A 332 -2.37 -9.30 -0.21
C ILE A 332 -1.08 -9.46 0.56
N THR A 333 -1.16 -10.00 1.76
CA THR A 333 0.00 -10.39 2.56
C THR A 333 0.08 -11.91 2.60
N LEU A 334 1.24 -12.46 2.26
CA LEU A 334 1.56 -13.88 2.34
C LEU A 334 2.64 -14.10 3.41
N ARG A 335 2.57 -15.23 4.14
CA ARG A 335 3.63 -15.68 5.04
C ARG A 335 3.90 -17.16 4.82
N ASN A 336 5.13 -17.50 4.49
CA ASN A 336 5.60 -18.89 4.43
C ASN A 336 5.76 -19.42 5.86
N SER A 337 4.64 -19.81 6.49
CA SER A 337 4.61 -20.29 7.87
C SER A 337 5.10 -21.75 8.01
N GLY A 338 5.27 -22.47 6.91
CA GLY A 338 5.58 -23.90 6.92
C GLY A 338 4.46 -24.78 7.49
N ALA A 339 3.25 -24.24 7.68
CA ALA A 339 2.12 -24.98 8.21
C ALA A 339 1.61 -26.02 7.23
N LEU A 340 1.19 -27.20 7.74
CA LEU A 340 0.55 -28.24 6.92
C LEU A 340 -0.86 -27.82 6.47
N ASP A 341 -1.52 -26.95 7.25
CA ASP A 341 -2.85 -26.39 7.00
C ASP A 341 -2.75 -24.85 7.04
N PRO A 342 -2.34 -24.22 5.92
CA PRO A 342 -2.24 -22.77 5.83
C PRO A 342 -3.63 -22.14 5.81
N VAL A 343 -3.76 -20.99 6.48
CA VAL A 343 -5.03 -20.26 6.57
C VAL A 343 -5.07 -19.08 5.60
N VAL A 344 -6.16 -18.96 4.85
CA VAL A 344 -6.44 -17.82 3.97
C VAL A 344 -7.61 -17.03 4.54
N ARG A 345 -7.36 -15.78 4.93
CA ARG A 345 -8.40 -14.84 5.36
C ARG A 345 -8.58 -13.73 4.33
N VAL A 346 -9.81 -13.61 3.83
CA VAL A 346 -10.21 -12.55 2.90
C VAL A 346 -11.28 -11.68 3.55
N GLU A 347 -11.04 -10.37 3.64
CA GLU A 347 -11.97 -9.46 4.30
C GLU A 347 -11.99 -8.07 3.67
N ARG A 348 -13.03 -7.30 4.00
CA ARG A 348 -13.16 -5.89 3.61
C ARG A 348 -13.03 -5.01 4.85
N LEU A 349 -12.12 -4.02 4.78
CA LEU A 349 -11.89 -3.02 5.81
C LEU A 349 -12.04 -1.62 5.22
N THR A 350 -13.27 -1.09 5.20
CA THR A 350 -13.56 0.24 4.64
C THR A 350 -13.41 1.38 5.66
N HIS A 351 -13.41 1.05 6.95
CA HIS A 351 -13.22 2.04 8.01
C HIS A 351 -11.74 2.47 8.15
N ARG A 352 -11.51 3.60 8.83
CA ARG A 352 -10.17 4.12 9.07
C ARG A 352 -9.38 3.19 10.00
N VAL A 353 -8.14 2.84 9.61
CA VAL A 353 -7.18 2.08 10.42
C VAL A 353 -6.09 3.01 10.97
N THR A 354 -5.39 2.57 12.00
CA THR A 354 -4.20 3.27 12.50
C THR A 354 -3.01 2.95 11.60
N LEU A 355 -2.34 3.97 11.10
CA LEU A 355 -1.12 3.81 10.30
C LEU A 355 0.13 3.98 11.17
N PRO A 356 1.22 3.29 10.88
CA PRO A 356 1.36 2.28 9.83
C PRO A 356 0.75 0.92 10.22
N VAL A 357 0.05 0.29 9.28
CA VAL A 357 -0.51 -1.07 9.49
C VAL A 357 0.61 -2.10 9.67
N GLY A 358 1.77 -1.87 9.07
CA GLY A 358 2.94 -2.75 9.17
C GLY A 358 3.38 -3.09 10.59
N ASP A 359 3.07 -2.23 11.58
CA ASP A 359 3.36 -2.50 13.00
C ASP A 359 2.47 -3.62 13.57
N TYR A 360 1.33 -3.91 12.92
CA TYR A 360 0.31 -4.86 13.38
C TYR A 360 0.17 -6.09 12.49
N VAL A 361 0.83 -6.12 11.33
CA VAL A 361 0.68 -7.21 10.34
C VAL A 361 1.02 -8.57 10.94
N ASP A 362 2.11 -8.64 11.69
CA ASP A 362 2.54 -9.90 12.29
C ASP A 362 1.54 -10.40 13.33
N ASP A 363 1.04 -9.51 14.21
CA ASP A 363 0.04 -9.83 15.22
C ASP A 363 -1.28 -10.28 14.58
N VAL A 364 -1.66 -9.66 13.44
CA VAL A 364 -2.85 -10.06 12.68
C VAL A 364 -2.69 -11.46 12.10
N LEU A 365 -1.54 -11.73 11.46
CA LEU A 365 -1.26 -13.05 10.90
C LEU A 365 -1.18 -14.13 12.00
N ASP A 366 -0.59 -13.80 13.15
CA ASP A 366 -0.53 -14.70 14.29
C ASP A 366 -1.93 -14.99 14.87
N SER A 367 -2.77 -13.96 15.03
CA SER A 367 -4.15 -14.09 15.51
C SER A 367 -5.00 -14.96 14.56
N ILE A 368 -4.89 -14.73 13.23
CA ILE A 368 -5.58 -15.52 12.22
C ILE A 368 -5.13 -17.00 12.29
N ALA A 369 -3.82 -17.22 12.36
CA ALA A 369 -3.24 -18.56 12.42
C ALA A 369 -3.61 -19.28 13.73
N ALA A 370 -3.54 -18.60 14.85
CA ALA A 370 -3.91 -19.14 16.15
C ALA A 370 -5.38 -19.53 16.21
N ALA A 371 -6.27 -18.64 15.76
CA ALA A 371 -7.71 -18.93 15.69
C ALA A 371 -8.03 -20.12 14.80
N HIS A 372 -7.29 -20.32 13.71
CA HIS A 372 -7.50 -21.44 12.78
C HIS A 372 -6.99 -22.77 13.35
N ARG A 373 -5.79 -22.77 13.96
CA ARG A 373 -5.07 -24.01 14.33
C ARG A 373 -5.39 -24.55 15.71
N VAL A 374 -5.98 -23.75 16.61
CA VAL A 374 -6.35 -24.23 17.92
C VAL A 374 -7.51 -25.22 17.80
N GLU A 375 -7.28 -26.48 18.19
CA GLU A 375 -8.27 -27.55 18.09
C GLU A 375 -9.34 -27.43 19.18
N ASP A 376 -8.92 -27.28 20.45
CA ASP A 376 -9.80 -27.16 21.61
C ASP A 376 -9.65 -25.79 22.29
N LEU A 377 -10.59 -24.90 22.01
CA LEU A 377 -10.66 -23.58 22.66
C LEU A 377 -11.08 -23.67 24.13
N THR A 378 -11.72 -24.75 24.60
CA THR A 378 -12.18 -24.83 25.99
C THR A 378 -11.04 -24.88 26.97
N SER A 379 -9.89 -25.40 26.58
CA SER A 379 -8.65 -25.46 27.36
C SER A 379 -7.76 -24.23 27.20
N ALA A 380 -8.05 -23.34 26.26
CA ALA A 380 -7.26 -22.15 25.99
C ALA A 380 -7.48 -21.07 27.05
N CYS A 381 -6.40 -20.40 27.47
CA CYS A 381 -6.43 -19.24 28.34
C CYS A 381 -6.36 -17.96 27.51
N LEU A 382 -7.48 -17.29 27.36
CA LEU A 382 -7.57 -16.09 26.52
C LEU A 382 -7.23 -14.83 27.33
N ARG A 383 -6.54 -13.91 26.69
CA ARG A 383 -6.31 -12.56 27.21
C ARG A 383 -7.00 -11.53 26.33
N THR A 384 -7.76 -10.63 26.95
CA THR A 384 -8.37 -9.48 26.27
C THR A 384 -7.31 -8.55 25.71
N ALA A 385 -7.50 -8.10 24.46
CA ALA A 385 -6.59 -7.17 23.80
C ALA A 385 -6.54 -5.81 24.53
N ASP A 386 -5.35 -5.22 24.61
CA ASP A 386 -5.17 -3.90 25.22
C ASP A 386 -5.94 -2.82 24.42
N GLY A 387 -6.53 -1.85 25.13
CA GLY A 387 -7.24 -0.73 24.51
C GLY A 387 -8.59 -1.12 23.88
N LEU A 388 -9.18 -2.22 24.32
CA LEU A 388 -10.54 -2.59 23.95
C LEU A 388 -11.58 -1.78 24.74
N LEU A 389 -12.58 -1.23 24.05
CA LEU A 389 -13.73 -0.54 24.67
C LEU A 389 -14.99 -1.41 24.55
N ASP A 390 -15.77 -1.45 25.63
CA ASP A 390 -17.15 -2.00 25.67
C ASP A 390 -18.12 -0.82 25.58
N GLU A 391 -18.81 -0.72 24.43
CA GLU A 391 -19.80 0.32 24.16
C GLU A 391 -21.20 -0.28 24.26
N ARG A 392 -22.00 0.16 25.25
CA ARG A 392 -23.37 -0.28 25.48
C ARG A 392 -24.36 0.76 25.02
N ILE A 393 -25.18 0.40 24.05
CA ILE A 393 -26.13 1.28 23.38
C ILE A 393 -27.55 0.82 23.70
N GLY A 394 -28.37 1.68 24.31
CA GLY A 394 -29.75 1.38 24.69
C GLY A 394 -30.63 2.61 24.73
N LEU A 395 -31.91 2.42 25.00
CA LEU A 395 -32.83 3.52 25.21
C LEU A 395 -32.57 4.19 26.57
N PRO A 396 -32.76 5.50 26.69
CA PRO A 396 -32.65 6.19 27.96
C PRO A 396 -33.53 5.53 29.06
N GLY A 397 -32.90 5.11 30.14
CA GLY A 397 -33.60 4.47 31.29
C GLY A 397 -33.87 2.96 31.15
N ALA A 398 -33.44 2.33 30.07
CA ALA A 398 -33.45 0.87 29.96
C ALA A 398 -32.32 0.27 30.82
N GLU A 399 -32.61 -0.84 31.48
CA GLU A 399 -31.61 -1.58 32.28
C GLU A 399 -30.66 -2.37 31.37
N ASP A 400 -31.21 -2.96 30.29
CA ASP A 400 -30.45 -3.77 29.35
C ASP A 400 -30.11 -2.99 28.09
N PRO A 401 -28.87 -3.11 27.57
CA PRO A 401 -28.50 -2.51 26.29
C PRO A 401 -29.19 -3.25 25.13
N MET A 402 -29.59 -2.50 24.10
CA MET A 402 -30.07 -3.08 22.85
C MET A 402 -28.95 -3.68 22.02
N ARG A 403 -27.75 -3.12 22.13
CA ARG A 403 -26.55 -3.53 21.41
C ARG A 403 -25.32 -3.36 22.29
N ILE A 404 -24.39 -4.28 22.17
CA ILE A 404 -23.07 -4.20 22.79
C ILE A 404 -22.04 -4.28 21.65
N VAL A 405 -21.10 -3.33 21.63
CA VAL A 405 -20.05 -3.27 20.61
C VAL A 405 -18.70 -3.27 21.29
N LEU A 406 -17.85 -4.23 20.94
CA LEU A 406 -16.44 -4.19 21.26
C LEU A 406 -15.70 -3.40 20.20
N ARG A 407 -14.93 -2.39 20.62
CA ARG A 407 -14.17 -1.50 19.73
C ARG A 407 -12.69 -1.47 20.08
N GLN A 408 -11.83 -1.76 19.10
CA GLN A 408 -10.39 -1.56 19.21
C GLN A 408 -10.05 -0.07 19.06
N THR A 409 -9.22 0.48 19.94
CA THR A 409 -8.75 1.89 19.87
C THR A 409 -7.46 2.05 19.09
N THR A 410 -6.72 0.97 18.88
CA THR A 410 -5.44 0.92 18.16
C THR A 410 -5.48 -0.06 16.98
N GLY A 411 -4.42 -0.13 16.21
CA GLY A 411 -4.26 -1.08 15.11
C GLY A 411 -5.32 -0.94 14.05
N LEU A 412 -5.99 -2.02 13.74
CA LEU A 412 -7.04 -2.05 12.69
C LEU A 412 -8.33 -1.35 13.11
N ARG A 413 -8.49 -0.98 14.40
CA ARG A 413 -9.64 -0.22 14.92
C ARG A 413 -10.98 -0.87 14.59
N ARG A 414 -11.04 -2.18 14.62
CA ARG A 414 -12.26 -2.94 14.35
C ARG A 414 -13.35 -2.63 15.37
N SER A 415 -14.58 -2.73 14.93
CA SER A 415 -15.75 -2.69 15.80
C SER A 415 -16.63 -3.88 15.49
N ARG A 416 -17.06 -4.61 16.53
CA ARG A 416 -17.89 -5.79 16.39
C ARG A 416 -19.03 -5.76 17.36
N GLU A 417 -20.25 -5.94 16.85
CA GLU A 417 -21.41 -6.20 17.70
C GLU A 417 -21.30 -7.61 18.28
N VAL A 418 -21.48 -7.73 19.59
CA VAL A 418 -21.31 -8.96 20.34
C VAL A 418 -22.49 -9.20 21.26
N GLY A 419 -22.65 -10.45 21.70
CA GLY A 419 -23.61 -10.81 22.73
C GLY A 419 -23.11 -10.53 24.16
N THR A 420 -23.97 -10.79 25.13
CA THR A 420 -23.66 -10.57 26.55
C THR A 420 -22.48 -11.43 27.03
N VAL A 421 -22.35 -12.65 26.46
CA VAL A 421 -21.28 -13.59 26.85
C VAL A 421 -19.92 -13.13 26.38
N GLU A 422 -19.80 -12.74 25.12
CA GLU A 422 -18.55 -12.23 24.55
C GLU A 422 -18.13 -10.92 25.22
N ALA A 423 -19.09 -10.05 25.55
CA ALA A 423 -18.82 -8.83 26.31
C ALA A 423 -18.34 -9.13 27.75
N ALA A 424 -18.94 -10.14 28.42
CA ALA A 424 -18.50 -10.58 29.74
C ALA A 424 -17.09 -11.17 29.69
N LEU A 425 -16.78 -12.01 28.67
CA LEU A 425 -15.44 -12.54 28.42
C LEU A 425 -14.40 -11.44 28.28
N ALA A 426 -14.73 -10.36 27.54
CA ALA A 426 -13.82 -9.22 27.38
C ALA A 426 -13.46 -8.53 28.69
N GLY A 427 -14.32 -8.66 29.73
CA GLY A 427 -14.08 -8.13 31.06
C GLY A 427 -13.28 -9.04 32.01
N VAL A 428 -13.16 -10.35 31.70
CA VAL A 428 -12.60 -11.34 32.65
C VAL A 428 -11.44 -12.17 32.06
N CYS A 429 -11.21 -12.15 30.76
CA CYS A 429 -10.11 -12.89 30.13
C CYS A 429 -8.77 -12.18 30.38
N ASP A 430 -8.03 -12.63 31.38
CA ASP A 430 -6.72 -12.12 31.80
C ASP A 430 -5.53 -13.04 31.42
N GLY A 431 -5.83 -14.20 30.83
CA GLY A 431 -4.85 -15.23 30.47
C GLY A 431 -4.62 -16.29 31.54
N GLU A 432 -5.29 -16.22 32.70
CA GLU A 432 -5.04 -17.16 33.82
C GLU A 432 -6.00 -18.36 33.80
N LEU A 433 -7.26 -18.15 33.38
CA LEU A 433 -8.29 -19.19 33.41
C LEU A 433 -8.64 -19.68 32.02
N ALA A 434 -8.86 -21.00 31.93
CA ALA A 434 -9.29 -21.61 30.68
C ALA A 434 -10.70 -21.15 30.27
N LEU A 435 -10.95 -21.02 28.96
CA LEU A 435 -12.20 -20.52 28.39
C LEU A 435 -13.43 -21.36 28.80
N GLY A 436 -13.31 -22.71 28.84
CA GLY A 436 -14.44 -23.57 29.19
C GLY A 436 -15.03 -23.29 30.55
N PRO A 437 -14.24 -23.29 31.65
CA PRO A 437 -14.68 -22.85 32.98
C PRO A 437 -15.28 -21.45 33.03
N LEU A 438 -14.67 -20.46 32.30
CA LEU A 438 -15.20 -19.10 32.24
C LEU A 438 -16.58 -19.06 31.57
N LEU A 439 -16.78 -19.75 30.46
CA LEU A 439 -18.08 -19.84 29.78
C LEU A 439 -19.16 -20.44 30.67
N ASN A 440 -18.83 -21.48 31.43
CA ASN A 440 -19.78 -22.09 32.37
C ASN A 440 -20.25 -21.10 33.46
N VAL A 441 -19.32 -20.39 34.08
CA VAL A 441 -19.64 -19.38 35.11
C VAL A 441 -20.45 -18.23 34.54
N ILE A 442 -20.08 -17.71 33.35
CA ILE A 442 -20.82 -16.63 32.70
C ILE A 442 -22.24 -17.08 32.31
N ALA A 443 -22.42 -18.28 31.81
CA ALA A 443 -23.73 -18.83 31.45
C ALA A 443 -24.66 -18.94 32.67
N GLU A 444 -24.13 -19.38 33.84
CA GLU A 444 -24.87 -19.41 35.09
C GLU A 444 -25.30 -18.00 35.57
N LEU A 445 -24.41 -17.00 35.42
CA LEU A 445 -24.70 -15.62 35.84
C LEU A 445 -25.72 -14.91 34.95
N VAL A 446 -25.66 -15.18 33.62
CA VAL A 446 -26.55 -14.56 32.63
C VAL A 446 -27.92 -15.24 32.63
N GLY A 447 -28.08 -16.40 33.26
CA GLY A 447 -29.36 -17.12 33.36
C GLY A 447 -29.83 -17.76 32.03
N ASN A 448 -28.97 -17.84 31.04
CA ASN A 448 -29.21 -18.59 29.82
C ASN A 448 -28.72 -20.01 30.01
N GLY A 449 -29.61 -20.97 30.03
CA GLY A 449 -29.28 -22.40 30.14
C GLY A 449 -28.47 -22.98 28.98
N ASP A 450 -28.29 -22.24 27.89
CA ASP A 450 -27.46 -22.61 26.76
C ASP A 450 -26.06 -22.01 26.94
N ILE A 451 -25.09 -22.86 27.22
CA ILE A 451 -23.66 -22.49 27.22
C ILE A 451 -23.23 -22.22 25.77
N PRO A 452 -22.72 -21.02 25.46
CA PRO A 452 -22.20 -20.75 24.13
C PRO A 452 -21.07 -21.71 23.80
N HIS A 453 -21.09 -22.23 22.58
CA HIS A 453 -20.00 -23.08 22.09
C HIS A 453 -18.70 -22.27 22.09
N ALA A 454 -17.60 -22.81 22.61
CA ALA A 454 -16.30 -22.10 22.66
C ALA A 454 -15.84 -21.57 21.28
N ASP A 455 -16.20 -22.28 20.20
CA ASP A 455 -15.89 -21.83 18.83
C ASP A 455 -16.58 -20.52 18.41
N ALA A 456 -17.61 -20.06 19.12
CA ALA A 456 -18.20 -18.73 18.88
C ALA A 456 -17.19 -17.59 19.15
N VAL A 457 -16.16 -17.84 19.95
CA VAL A 457 -15.10 -16.88 20.26
C VAL A 457 -14.00 -16.85 19.17
N ARG A 458 -13.90 -17.89 18.33
CA ARG A 458 -12.88 -18.03 17.30
C ARG A 458 -12.76 -16.81 16.37
N PRO A 459 -13.84 -16.23 15.85
CA PRO A 459 -13.77 -15.00 15.06
C PRO A 459 -13.18 -13.81 15.82
N LEU A 460 -13.43 -13.71 17.13
CA LEU A 460 -12.90 -12.63 17.98
C LEU A 460 -11.39 -12.77 18.18
N ILE A 461 -10.87 -14.00 18.25
CA ILE A 461 -9.42 -14.27 18.28
C ILE A 461 -8.82 -13.88 16.93
N ALA A 462 -9.40 -14.35 15.81
CA ALA A 462 -8.90 -14.05 14.48
C ALA A 462 -8.89 -12.54 14.13
N GLU A 463 -9.74 -11.75 14.78
CA GLU A 463 -9.85 -10.31 14.63
C GLU A 463 -9.03 -9.53 15.66
N GLY A 464 -8.35 -10.22 16.57
CA GLY A 464 -7.48 -9.61 17.58
C GLY A 464 -8.21 -8.91 18.72
N TYR A 465 -9.42 -9.37 19.09
CA TYR A 465 -10.10 -8.95 20.34
C TYR A 465 -9.61 -9.75 21.54
N PHE A 466 -9.19 -10.99 21.30
CA PHE A 466 -8.55 -11.85 22.27
C PHE A 466 -7.26 -12.43 21.70
N HIS A 467 -6.30 -12.67 22.58
CA HIS A 467 -5.05 -13.37 22.30
C HIS A 467 -5.03 -14.72 23.05
N LEU A 468 -4.39 -15.73 22.43
CA LEU A 468 -4.12 -17.04 23.03
C LEU A 468 -2.85 -17.01 23.87
#